data_6834ae133a42342e104317a4845f7227
#
_entry.id   6834ae133a42342e104317a4845f7227
#
_cell.length_a   1.000
_cell.length_b   1.000
_cell.length_c   1.000
_cell.angle_alpha   90.00
_cell.angle_beta   90.00
_cell.angle_gamma   90.00
#
_symmetry.space_group_name_H-M   'P 1'
#
loop_
_entity.id
_entity.type
_entity.pdbx_description
1 polymer ?
#
loop_
_entity_poly.entity_id
_entity_poly.type
_entity_poly.pdbx_seq_one_letter_code
_entity_poly.pdbx_strand_id
1 'polypeptide(L)'
;ACHCPGKATVFGIEKQNQDVYNKDELSELIGKTVITRKFRDFAGEKYRIRTHTVRPSEGEHEVYRVIIEEFCRICELYYNSTGDTKKDAGLRLMRQIKLLIKACSVPHLIEGYYGDSYPSKTRYIERLIRTIPGKVAIGCTTLAAFDLYESYIREHFPDRPVFVVKGDVAFKKRQSIVTEFDSTINGILICTQQSLSSS
;
A
#
# COMPACT_ATOMS: atom_id res chain seq x y z
N ALA A 1 0.44 -32.34 1.85
CA ALA A 1 1.40 -31.26 2.01
C ALA A 1 1.34 -30.78 3.44
N CYS A 2 2.37 -31.01 4.21
CA CYS A 2 2.39 -30.57 5.59
C CYS A 2 3.15 -29.26 5.69
N HIS A 3 2.42 -28.19 6.00
CA HIS A 3 3.00 -26.97 6.49
C HIS A 3 3.33 -27.18 7.97
N CYS A 4 4.59 -27.05 8.36
CA CYS A 4 4.91 -26.93 9.77
C CYS A 4 4.53 -25.51 10.22
N PRO A 5 3.52 -25.34 11.08
CA PRO A 5 3.15 -24.03 11.55
C PRO A 5 4.31 -23.42 12.35
N GLY A 6 4.71 -22.22 12.00
CA GLY A 6 5.62 -21.44 12.81
C GLY A 6 4.94 -20.95 14.09
N LYS A 7 5.72 -20.48 15.05
CA LYS A 7 5.21 -19.92 16.30
C LYS A 7 4.55 -18.56 16.03
N ALA A 8 3.27 -18.43 16.39
CA ALA A 8 2.57 -17.17 16.25
C ALA A 8 3.13 -16.11 17.23
N THR A 9 3.41 -14.92 16.73
CA THR A 9 3.86 -13.76 17.51
C THR A 9 2.94 -12.57 17.27
N VAL A 10 3.12 -11.49 18.02
CA VAL A 10 2.38 -10.22 17.81
C VAL A 10 2.65 -9.63 16.42
N PHE A 11 3.79 -9.94 15.82
CA PHE A 11 4.18 -9.48 14.48
C PHE A 11 3.90 -10.51 13.37
N GLY A 12 3.19 -11.59 13.67
CA GLY A 12 2.86 -12.65 12.72
C GLY A 12 3.48 -13.99 13.12
N ILE A 13 4.06 -14.70 12.17
CA ILE A 13 4.67 -16.02 12.39
C ILE A 13 6.18 -15.88 12.43
N GLU A 14 6.80 -16.18 13.58
CA GLU A 14 8.25 -16.02 13.82
C GLU A 14 9.12 -16.95 13.00
N LYS A 15 8.63 -18.15 12.72
CA LYS A 15 9.25 -19.12 11.81
C LYS A 15 8.17 -19.80 10.98
N GLN A 16 8.13 -19.52 9.72
CA GLN A 16 7.55 -20.42 8.74
C GLN A 16 8.69 -21.31 8.24
N ASN A 17 8.55 -22.63 8.42
CA ASN A 17 9.35 -23.52 7.63
C ASN A 17 8.95 -23.32 6.17
N GLN A 18 9.83 -22.70 5.40
CA GLN A 18 9.64 -22.50 3.96
C GLN A 18 9.75 -23.81 3.18
N ASP A 19 10.22 -24.87 3.84
CA ASP A 19 10.33 -26.18 3.23
C ASP A 19 8.99 -26.92 3.27
N VAL A 20 8.47 -27.21 2.11
CA VAL A 20 7.30 -28.06 1.94
C VAL A 20 7.80 -29.52 2.04
N TYR A 21 7.27 -30.29 2.99
CA TYR A 21 7.47 -31.73 3.03
C TYR A 21 6.84 -32.36 1.77
N ASN A 22 7.52 -33.32 1.16
CA ASN A 22 7.07 -34.03 -0.04
C ASN A 22 6.77 -33.04 -1.21
N LYS A 23 7.74 -32.21 -1.53
CA LYS A 23 7.64 -31.27 -2.67
C LYS A 23 7.28 -31.95 -3.98
N ASP A 24 7.84 -33.12 -4.21
CA ASP A 24 7.64 -33.89 -5.43
C ASP A 24 6.22 -34.42 -5.52
N GLU A 25 5.69 -35.00 -4.44
CA GLU A 25 4.31 -35.46 -4.34
C GLU A 25 3.29 -34.32 -4.45
N LEU A 26 3.58 -33.17 -3.82
CA LEU A 26 2.77 -31.97 -3.99
C LEU A 26 2.80 -31.46 -5.43
N SER A 27 3.97 -31.42 -6.05
CA SER A 27 4.14 -30.99 -7.44
C SER A 27 3.42 -31.92 -8.42
N GLU A 28 3.38 -33.23 -8.14
CA GLU A 28 2.65 -34.21 -8.94
C GLU A 28 1.13 -34.05 -8.78
N LEU A 29 0.65 -33.80 -7.56
CA LEU A 29 -0.76 -33.57 -7.26
C LEU A 29 -1.30 -32.28 -7.87
N ILE A 30 -0.57 -31.17 -7.74
CA ILE A 30 -1.03 -29.84 -8.17
C ILE A 30 -0.58 -29.47 -9.59
N GLY A 31 0.50 -30.09 -10.09
CA GLY A 31 1.11 -29.76 -11.38
C GLY A 31 0.16 -29.93 -12.57
N LYS A 32 -0.84 -30.83 -12.43
CA LYS A 32 -1.89 -31.04 -13.45
C LYS A 32 -3.08 -30.08 -13.34
N THR A 33 -3.25 -29.44 -12.18
CA THR A 33 -4.43 -28.62 -11.84
C THR A 33 -4.11 -27.15 -11.62
N VAL A 34 -2.85 -26.79 -11.35
CA VAL A 34 -2.42 -25.43 -11.08
C VAL A 34 -1.51 -24.92 -12.20
N ILE A 35 -2.01 -23.97 -12.95
CA ILE A 35 -1.21 -23.24 -13.94
C ILE A 35 -0.67 -22.00 -13.25
N THR A 36 0.63 -21.97 -12.97
CA THR A 36 1.30 -20.79 -12.45
C THR A 36 1.87 -19.99 -13.61
N ARG A 37 1.42 -18.76 -13.78
CA ARG A 37 1.96 -17.83 -14.76
C ARG A 37 2.44 -16.58 -14.07
N LYS A 38 3.64 -16.12 -14.42
CA LYS A 38 4.18 -14.86 -13.93
C LYS A 38 3.69 -13.74 -14.84
N PHE A 39 3.43 -12.56 -14.28
CA PHE A 39 3.05 -11.39 -15.09
C PHE A 39 4.02 -11.13 -16.24
N ARG A 40 5.31 -11.37 -16.05
CA ARG A 40 6.35 -11.27 -17.06
C ARG A 40 6.12 -12.20 -18.27
N ASP A 41 5.48 -13.35 -18.06
CA ASP A 41 5.22 -14.33 -19.12
C ASP A 41 4.17 -13.81 -20.13
N PHE A 42 3.34 -12.85 -19.71
CA PHE A 42 2.33 -12.20 -20.56
C PHE A 42 2.78 -10.84 -21.08
N ALA A 43 3.33 -10.01 -20.18
CA ALA A 43 3.70 -8.64 -20.49
C ALA A 43 5.09 -8.56 -21.17
N GLY A 44 5.86 -9.65 -21.11
CA GLY A 44 7.25 -9.66 -21.55
C GLY A 44 8.07 -8.64 -20.77
N GLU A 45 9.06 -8.04 -21.39
CA GLU A 45 9.89 -6.98 -20.79
C GLU A 45 9.29 -5.57 -20.92
N LYS A 46 8.02 -5.46 -21.28
CA LYS A 46 7.35 -4.18 -21.55
C LYS A 46 7.06 -3.35 -20.29
N TYR A 47 7.14 -3.94 -19.07
CA TYR A 47 6.97 -3.16 -17.85
C TYR A 47 8.32 -2.77 -17.24
N ARG A 48 8.39 -1.56 -16.71
CA ARG A 48 9.54 -1.05 -15.97
C ARG A 48 9.11 -0.62 -14.59
N ILE A 49 9.81 -1.13 -13.57
CA ILE A 49 9.64 -0.66 -12.19
C ILE A 49 10.63 0.47 -11.95
N ARG A 50 10.13 1.60 -11.51
CA ARG A 50 10.95 2.75 -11.09
C ARG A 50 10.60 3.12 -9.67
N THR A 51 11.63 3.21 -8.83
CA THR A 51 11.47 3.70 -7.46
C THR A 51 11.84 5.17 -7.42
N HIS A 52 10.96 5.97 -6.86
CA HIS A 52 11.16 7.41 -6.70
C HIS A 52 11.18 7.77 -5.23
N THR A 53 12.21 8.52 -4.82
CA THR A 53 12.33 9.04 -3.46
C THR A 53 11.85 10.48 -3.44
N VAL A 54 10.90 10.78 -2.57
CA VAL A 54 10.39 12.14 -2.37
C VAL A 54 10.95 12.66 -1.05
N ARG A 55 11.55 13.84 -1.08
CA ARG A 55 12.00 14.50 0.14
C ARG A 55 10.79 15.05 0.88
N PRO A 56 10.62 14.73 2.16
CA PRO A 56 9.56 15.31 2.98
C PRO A 56 9.79 16.82 3.17
N SER A 57 8.71 17.57 3.35
CA SER A 57 8.79 18.95 3.84
C SER A 57 9.25 18.96 5.30
N GLU A 58 9.56 20.15 5.82
CA GLU A 58 10.01 20.28 7.22
C GLU A 58 8.94 19.79 8.21
N GLY A 59 7.68 20.16 8.00
CA GLY A 59 6.57 19.69 8.83
C GLY A 59 6.33 18.18 8.73
N GLU A 60 6.48 17.58 7.55
CA GLU A 60 6.43 16.12 7.39
C GLU A 60 7.59 15.43 8.11
N HIS A 61 8.81 15.99 7.98
CA HIS A 61 9.99 15.44 8.63
C HIS A 61 9.85 15.46 10.16
N GLU A 62 9.32 16.54 10.73
CA GLU A 62 9.09 16.65 12.16
C GLU A 62 8.07 15.61 12.66
N VAL A 63 6.97 15.42 11.96
CA VAL A 63 5.99 14.36 12.28
C VAL A 63 6.64 12.98 12.23
N TYR A 64 7.44 12.69 11.21
CA TYR A 64 8.15 11.41 11.13
C TYR A 64 9.11 11.21 12.29
N ARG A 65 9.87 12.25 12.64
CA ARG A 65 10.83 12.21 13.75
C ARG A 65 10.15 11.83 15.07
N VAL A 66 9.07 12.53 15.42
CA VAL A 66 8.32 12.27 16.65
C VAL A 66 7.77 10.84 16.70
N ILE A 67 7.20 10.36 15.59
CA ILE A 67 6.64 8.99 15.54
C ILE A 67 7.76 7.95 15.67
N ILE A 68 8.90 8.14 15.01
CA ILE A 68 10.04 7.22 15.03
C ILE A 68 10.68 7.19 16.40
N GLU A 69 10.86 8.33 17.06
CA GLU A 69 11.40 8.41 18.41
C GLU A 69 10.54 7.62 19.42
N GLU A 70 9.21 7.81 19.37
CA GLU A 70 8.30 7.04 20.20
C GLU A 70 8.31 5.54 19.84
N PHE A 71 8.39 5.21 18.57
CA PHE A 71 8.51 3.82 18.11
C PHE A 71 9.78 3.17 18.70
N CYS A 72 10.92 3.82 18.62
CA CYS A 72 12.18 3.31 19.17
C CYS A 72 12.08 3.10 20.70
N ARG A 73 11.51 4.07 21.42
CA ARG A 73 11.29 3.97 22.87
C ARG A 73 10.42 2.76 23.24
N ILE A 74 9.36 2.51 22.47
CA ILE A 74 8.49 1.34 22.71
C ILE A 74 9.19 0.04 22.30
N CYS A 75 10.05 0.04 21.29
CA CYS A 75 10.90 -1.12 20.95
C CYS A 75 11.78 -1.52 22.12
N GLU A 76 12.46 -0.58 22.75
CA GLU A 76 13.30 -0.85 23.94
C GLU A 76 12.45 -1.47 25.06
N LEU A 77 11.27 -0.91 25.32
CA LEU A 77 10.35 -1.46 26.31
C LEU A 77 9.94 -2.90 25.94
N TYR A 78 9.61 -3.17 24.68
CA TYR A 78 9.21 -4.49 24.21
C TYR A 78 10.31 -5.54 24.41
N TYR A 79 11.56 -5.20 24.07
CA TYR A 79 12.67 -6.14 24.20
C TYR A 79 13.09 -6.38 25.65
N ASN A 80 12.96 -5.38 26.52
CA ASN A 80 13.35 -5.46 27.93
C ASN A 80 12.22 -5.94 28.85
N SER A 81 11.01 -6.22 28.33
CA SER A 81 9.86 -6.64 29.11
C SER A 81 9.50 -8.11 28.89
N THR A 82 8.71 -8.66 29.81
CA THR A 82 8.13 -10.00 29.74
C THR A 82 6.62 -9.95 30.07
N GLY A 83 5.92 -11.07 29.85
CA GLY A 83 4.52 -11.21 30.23
C GLY A 83 3.58 -10.17 29.57
N ASP A 84 2.68 -9.61 30.36
CA ASP A 84 1.64 -8.71 29.85
C ASP A 84 2.19 -7.34 29.43
N THR A 85 3.27 -6.87 30.09
CA THR A 85 3.95 -5.64 29.70
C THR A 85 4.52 -5.74 28.28
N LYS A 86 5.08 -6.89 27.93
CA LYS A 86 5.57 -7.15 26.55
C LYS A 86 4.44 -7.17 25.54
N LYS A 87 3.30 -7.77 25.87
CA LYS A 87 2.12 -7.79 25.00
C LYS A 87 1.58 -6.39 24.74
N ASP A 88 1.47 -5.57 25.81
CA ASP A 88 1.03 -4.17 25.68
C ASP A 88 1.99 -3.35 24.81
N ALA A 89 3.30 -3.45 25.07
CA ALA A 89 4.30 -2.81 24.23
C ALA A 89 4.20 -3.24 22.76
N GLY A 90 3.94 -4.52 22.48
CA GLY A 90 3.71 -5.04 21.12
C GLY A 90 2.49 -4.40 20.44
N LEU A 91 1.38 -4.25 21.15
CA LEU A 91 0.19 -3.56 20.62
C LEU A 91 0.46 -2.08 20.33
N ARG A 92 1.24 -1.42 21.21
CA ARG A 92 1.66 -0.03 21.01
C ARG A 92 2.56 0.12 19.78
N LEU A 93 3.51 -0.81 19.54
CA LEU A 93 4.33 -0.83 18.32
C LEU A 93 3.46 -0.92 17.07
N MET A 94 2.45 -1.79 17.07
CA MET A 94 1.54 -1.90 15.93
C MET A 94 0.76 -0.60 15.67
N ARG A 95 0.40 0.13 16.71
CA ARG A 95 -0.25 1.45 16.59
C ARG A 95 0.72 2.47 15.96
N GLN A 96 1.99 2.49 16.39
CA GLN A 96 3.01 3.38 15.83
C GLN A 96 3.30 3.08 14.35
N ILE A 97 3.36 1.81 13.96
CA ILE A 97 3.49 1.43 12.54
C ILE A 97 2.33 1.97 11.71
N LYS A 98 1.09 1.81 12.19
CA LYS A 98 -0.09 2.36 11.50
C LYS A 98 -0.05 3.89 11.41
N LEU A 99 0.40 4.55 12.48
CA LEU A 99 0.56 6.01 12.52
C LEU A 99 1.63 6.47 11.52
N LEU A 100 2.75 5.75 11.43
CA LEU A 100 3.81 6.05 10.46
C LEU A 100 3.32 5.87 9.01
N ILE A 101 2.57 4.80 8.72
CA ILE A 101 1.96 4.59 7.40
C ILE A 101 1.01 5.76 7.07
N LYS A 102 0.21 6.20 8.04
CA LYS A 102 -0.68 7.35 7.89
C LYS A 102 0.11 8.64 7.64
N ALA A 103 1.16 8.90 8.42
CA ALA A 103 2.03 10.06 8.24
C ALA A 103 2.68 10.10 6.86
N CYS A 104 3.15 8.95 6.36
CA CYS A 104 3.73 8.84 5.01
C CYS A 104 2.74 9.08 3.86
N SER A 105 1.44 9.04 4.13
CA SER A 105 0.40 9.17 3.10
C SER A 105 -0.39 10.47 3.25
N VAL A 106 -0.76 10.83 4.46
CA VAL A 106 -1.65 11.95 4.80
C VAL A 106 -1.18 12.65 6.08
N PRO A 107 0.04 13.23 6.10
CA PRO A 107 0.63 13.83 7.30
C PRO A 107 -0.23 14.95 7.90
N HIS A 108 -0.97 15.69 7.08
CA HIS A 108 -1.87 16.75 7.52
C HIS A 108 -3.01 16.28 8.44
N LEU A 109 -3.27 14.96 8.50
CA LEU A 109 -4.24 14.36 9.43
C LEU A 109 -3.59 13.86 10.72
N ILE A 110 -2.33 14.17 10.96
CA ILE A 110 -1.61 13.82 12.19
C ILE A 110 -1.60 15.06 13.09
N GLU A 111 -1.90 14.85 14.35
CA GLU A 111 -1.82 15.90 15.37
C GLU A 111 -0.40 16.46 15.46
N GLY A 112 -0.29 17.77 15.55
CA GLY A 112 0.99 18.47 15.58
C GLY A 112 1.64 18.68 14.21
N TYR A 113 1.01 18.24 13.11
CA TYR A 113 1.50 18.59 11.78
C TYR A 113 1.35 20.08 11.51
N TYR A 114 2.40 20.66 10.97
CA TYR A 114 2.39 22.02 10.42
C TYR A 114 2.99 21.99 9.01
N GLY A 115 2.40 22.71 8.08
CA GLY A 115 2.85 22.75 6.69
C GLY A 115 1.69 22.83 5.72
N ASP A 116 1.99 22.45 4.49
CA ASP A 116 1.01 22.54 3.41
C ASP A 116 -0.10 21.48 3.53
N SER A 117 -1.31 21.85 3.14
CA SER A 117 -2.46 20.94 3.07
C SER A 117 -2.21 19.75 2.15
N TYR A 118 -1.34 19.91 1.16
CA TYR A 118 -0.98 18.88 0.21
C TYR A 118 0.46 18.38 0.46
N PRO A 119 0.61 17.12 0.87
CA PRO A 119 1.90 16.53 1.16
C PRO A 119 2.87 16.54 -0.03
N SER A 120 4.17 16.50 0.25
CA SER A 120 5.23 16.44 -0.76
C SER A 120 5.02 15.31 -1.77
N LYS A 121 4.49 14.16 -1.33
CA LYS A 121 4.14 13.02 -2.18
C LYS A 121 3.01 13.36 -3.16
N THR A 122 2.01 14.11 -2.75
CA THR A 122 0.90 14.54 -3.63
C THR A 122 1.42 15.45 -4.73
N ARG A 123 2.27 16.42 -4.39
CA ARG A 123 2.92 17.31 -5.37
C ARG A 123 3.82 16.54 -6.35
N TYR A 124 4.48 15.49 -5.85
CA TYR A 124 5.29 14.65 -6.72
C TYR A 124 4.42 13.85 -7.71
N ILE A 125 3.30 13.29 -7.25
CA ILE A 125 2.33 12.58 -8.09
C ILE A 125 1.74 13.54 -9.15
N GLU A 126 1.40 14.77 -8.78
CA GLU A 126 0.96 15.78 -9.72
C GLU A 126 1.98 15.99 -10.84
N ARG A 127 3.26 16.16 -10.49
CA ARG A 127 4.34 16.32 -11.47
C ARG A 127 4.43 15.11 -12.41
N LEU A 128 4.30 13.89 -11.88
CA LEU A 128 4.28 12.68 -12.71
C LEU A 128 3.09 12.67 -13.67
N ILE A 129 1.89 12.99 -13.19
CA ILE A 129 0.68 13.05 -14.02
C ILE A 129 0.84 14.06 -15.16
N ARG A 130 1.43 15.23 -14.90
CA ARG A 130 1.71 16.25 -15.93
C ARG A 130 2.71 15.79 -16.98
N THR A 131 3.64 14.90 -16.62
CA THR A 131 4.64 14.37 -17.57
C THR A 131 4.17 13.14 -18.35
N ILE A 132 3.09 12.49 -17.92
CA ILE A 132 2.56 11.29 -18.58
C ILE A 132 1.36 11.68 -19.45
N PRO A 133 1.49 11.64 -20.80
CA PRO A 133 0.40 12.02 -21.69
C PRO A 133 -0.73 10.98 -21.74
N GLY A 134 -0.44 9.74 -21.36
CA GLY A 134 -1.36 8.62 -21.40
C GLY A 134 -2.16 8.42 -20.10
N LYS A 135 -2.75 7.25 -19.99
CA LYS A 135 -3.51 6.82 -18.80
C LYS A 135 -2.60 6.67 -17.59
N VAL A 136 -3.13 6.99 -16.40
CA VAL A 136 -2.44 6.85 -15.12
C VAL A 136 -3.33 6.08 -14.15
N ALA A 137 -2.78 5.10 -13.45
CA ALA A 137 -3.46 4.41 -12.35
C ALA A 137 -2.71 4.68 -11.04
N ILE A 138 -3.45 5.08 -9.99
CA ILE A 138 -2.92 5.41 -8.67
C ILE A 138 -3.51 4.44 -7.65
N GLY A 139 -2.64 3.60 -7.06
CA GLY A 139 -3.01 2.69 -5.99
C GLY A 139 -2.79 3.32 -4.62
N CYS A 140 -3.85 3.38 -3.80
CA CYS A 140 -3.81 3.92 -2.44
C CYS A 140 -3.87 2.81 -1.41
N THR A 141 -3.05 2.90 -0.36
CA THR A 141 -3.04 1.94 0.74
C THR A 141 -4.08 2.25 1.83
N THR A 142 -4.54 3.50 1.91
CA THR A 142 -5.53 3.96 2.90
C THR A 142 -6.65 4.75 2.22
N LEU A 143 -7.84 4.72 2.82
CA LEU A 143 -8.99 5.51 2.33
C LEU A 143 -8.70 7.02 2.43
N ALA A 144 -8.03 7.46 3.50
CA ALA A 144 -7.67 8.86 3.65
C ALA A 144 -6.74 9.36 2.53
N ALA A 145 -5.77 8.54 2.08
CA ALA A 145 -4.93 8.87 0.94
C ALA A 145 -5.74 8.86 -0.37
N PHE A 146 -6.67 7.93 -0.50
CA PHE A 146 -7.57 7.87 -1.64
C PHE A 146 -8.40 9.16 -1.76
N ASP A 147 -9.06 9.57 -0.68
CA ASP A 147 -9.92 10.75 -0.66
C ASP A 147 -9.10 12.04 -0.94
N LEU A 148 -7.88 12.13 -0.40
CA LEU A 148 -6.95 13.22 -0.69
C LEU A 148 -6.61 13.28 -2.19
N TYR A 149 -6.22 12.14 -2.78
CA TYR A 149 -5.83 12.14 -4.20
C TYR A 149 -7.04 12.34 -5.12
N GLU A 150 -8.21 11.81 -4.78
CA GLU A 150 -9.42 12.05 -5.56
C GLU A 150 -9.76 13.55 -5.61
N SER A 151 -9.81 14.19 -4.44
CA SER A 151 -10.10 15.62 -4.33
C SER A 151 -9.07 16.46 -5.10
N TYR A 152 -7.77 16.20 -4.84
CA TYR A 152 -6.68 16.92 -5.46
C TYR A 152 -6.68 16.82 -6.99
N ILE A 153 -6.86 15.60 -7.50
CA ILE A 153 -6.79 15.35 -8.94
C ILE A 153 -7.99 15.94 -9.66
N ARG A 154 -9.18 15.88 -9.09
CA ARG A 154 -10.36 16.53 -9.69
C ARG A 154 -10.22 18.05 -9.77
N GLU A 155 -9.59 18.64 -8.78
CA GLU A 155 -9.32 20.10 -8.72
C GLU A 155 -8.26 20.52 -9.73
N HIS A 156 -7.15 19.77 -9.84
CA HIS A 156 -5.97 20.21 -10.60
C HIS A 156 -5.88 19.64 -12.03
N PHE A 157 -6.75 18.67 -12.37
CA PHE A 157 -6.81 18.05 -13.70
C PHE A 157 -8.25 17.95 -14.21
N PRO A 158 -8.99 19.07 -14.32
CA PRO A 158 -10.41 19.06 -14.72
C PRO A 158 -10.64 18.50 -16.13
N ASP A 159 -9.63 18.59 -17.01
CA ASP A 159 -9.71 18.12 -18.40
C ASP A 159 -9.44 16.62 -18.56
N ARG A 160 -9.09 15.91 -17.48
CA ARG A 160 -8.82 14.46 -17.51
C ARG A 160 -9.96 13.70 -16.83
N PRO A 161 -10.55 12.69 -17.49
CA PRO A 161 -11.56 11.85 -16.85
C PRO A 161 -10.97 11.11 -15.65
N VAL A 162 -11.65 11.20 -14.50
CA VAL A 162 -11.21 10.58 -13.23
C VAL A 162 -12.16 9.45 -12.86
N PHE A 163 -11.60 8.27 -12.78
CA PHE A 163 -12.28 7.03 -12.43
C PHE A 163 -11.88 6.59 -11.01
N VAL A 164 -12.83 6.09 -10.24
CA VAL A 164 -12.59 5.74 -8.84
C VAL A 164 -13.11 4.33 -8.53
N VAL A 165 -12.27 3.52 -7.88
CA VAL A 165 -12.63 2.17 -7.44
C VAL A 165 -12.27 2.00 -5.96
N LYS A 166 -13.30 1.97 -5.12
CA LYS A 166 -13.20 1.70 -3.67
C LYS A 166 -13.62 0.26 -3.36
N GLY A 167 -13.29 -0.21 -2.16
CA GLY A 167 -13.61 -1.56 -1.71
C GLY A 167 -15.10 -1.89 -1.62
N ASP A 168 -15.94 -0.89 -1.40
CA ASP A 168 -17.40 -0.97 -1.32
C ASP A 168 -18.13 -1.06 -2.67
N VAL A 169 -17.40 -0.82 -3.78
CA VAL A 169 -17.98 -0.90 -5.14
C VAL A 169 -18.18 -2.36 -5.53
N ALA A 170 -19.39 -2.73 -5.96
CA ALA A 170 -19.72 -4.07 -6.41
C ALA A 170 -18.86 -4.50 -7.62
N PHE A 171 -18.50 -5.78 -7.68
CA PHE A 171 -17.58 -6.33 -8.69
C PHE A 171 -17.98 -5.96 -10.15
N LYS A 172 -19.23 -6.16 -10.53
CA LYS A 172 -19.71 -5.79 -11.90
C LYS A 172 -19.50 -4.31 -12.21
N LYS A 173 -19.72 -3.44 -11.22
CA LYS A 173 -19.52 -2.00 -11.38
C LYS A 173 -18.03 -1.66 -11.48
N ARG A 174 -17.15 -2.36 -10.77
CA ARG A 174 -15.70 -2.19 -10.92
C ARG A 174 -15.24 -2.52 -12.33
N GLN A 175 -15.71 -3.65 -12.89
CA GLN A 175 -15.39 -4.03 -14.27
C GLN A 175 -15.86 -2.96 -15.26
N SER A 176 -17.08 -2.42 -15.10
CA SER A 176 -17.58 -1.34 -15.97
C SER A 176 -16.66 -0.11 -15.88
N ILE A 177 -16.26 0.32 -14.68
CA ILE A 177 -15.36 1.47 -14.48
C ILE A 177 -13.99 1.22 -15.14
N VAL A 178 -13.44 0.02 -15.00
CA VAL A 178 -12.15 -0.32 -15.61
C VAL A 178 -12.26 -0.34 -17.13
N THR A 179 -13.34 -0.91 -17.68
CA THR A 179 -13.57 -0.92 -19.13
C THR A 179 -13.73 0.49 -19.68
N GLU A 180 -14.43 1.35 -18.97
CA GLU A 180 -14.58 2.76 -19.33
C GLU A 180 -13.25 3.52 -19.27
N PHE A 181 -12.46 3.31 -18.21
CA PHE A 181 -11.10 3.84 -18.12
C PHE A 181 -10.22 3.35 -19.27
N ASP A 182 -10.32 2.07 -19.64
CA ASP A 182 -9.55 1.50 -20.75
C ASP A 182 -9.91 2.09 -22.10
N SER A 183 -11.12 2.57 -22.28
CA SER A 183 -11.56 3.25 -23.50
C SER A 183 -11.04 4.68 -23.62
N THR A 184 -10.54 5.28 -22.55
CA THR A 184 -9.98 6.65 -22.55
C THR A 184 -8.54 6.69 -23.05
N ILE A 185 -8.09 7.84 -23.54
CA ILE A 185 -6.71 8.06 -23.97
C ILE A 185 -5.83 8.53 -22.79
N ASN A 186 -6.40 9.39 -21.93
CA ASN A 186 -5.67 10.10 -20.86
C ASN A 186 -6.36 10.04 -19.50
N GLY A 187 -7.22 9.03 -19.25
CA GLY A 187 -7.92 8.87 -17.99
C GLY A 187 -6.99 8.70 -16.78
N ILE A 188 -7.49 9.05 -15.61
CA ILE A 188 -6.82 8.81 -14.32
C ILE A 188 -7.72 7.87 -13.51
N LEU A 189 -7.19 6.70 -13.14
CA LEU A 189 -7.85 5.74 -12.27
C LEU A 189 -7.26 5.85 -10.86
N ILE A 190 -8.10 6.04 -9.85
CA ILE A 190 -7.70 6.01 -8.45
C ILE A 190 -8.37 4.80 -7.80
N CYS A 191 -7.59 3.96 -7.12
CA CYS A 191 -8.12 2.74 -6.52
C CYS A 191 -7.46 2.44 -5.18
N THR A 192 -8.16 1.73 -4.32
CA THR A 192 -7.54 1.14 -3.15
C THR A 192 -6.83 -0.16 -3.55
N GLN A 193 -5.67 -0.43 -2.97
CA GLN A 193 -4.87 -1.61 -3.30
C GLN A 193 -5.67 -2.91 -3.19
N GLN A 194 -6.55 -3.02 -2.20
CA GLN A 194 -7.40 -4.20 -2.00
C GLN A 194 -8.47 -4.36 -3.09
N SER A 195 -8.92 -3.27 -3.70
CA SER A 195 -9.98 -3.31 -4.71
C SER A 195 -9.53 -3.94 -6.03
N LEU A 196 -8.23 -3.88 -6.35
CA LEU A 196 -7.65 -4.46 -7.55
C LEU A 196 -7.14 -5.89 -7.34
N SER A 197 -6.81 -6.27 -6.09
CA SER A 197 -6.30 -7.61 -5.80
C SER A 197 -7.38 -8.70 -5.78
N SER A 198 -8.65 -8.31 -5.73
CA SER A 198 -9.82 -9.21 -5.68
C SER A 198 -10.59 -9.31 -7.00
N SER A 199 -10.00 -8.84 -8.07
CA SER A 199 -10.60 -8.89 -9.41
C SER A 199 -9.97 -9.97 -10.29
#